data_ff3a181580d936dac436aff4e834d4dc
#
_entry.id   ff3a181580d936dac436aff4e834d4dc
#
_cell.length_a   1.000
_cell.length_b   1.000
_cell.length_c   1.000
_cell.angle_alpha   90.00
_cell.angle_beta   90.00
_cell.angle_gamma   90.00
#
_symmetry.space_group_name_H-M   'P 1'
#
loop_
_entity.id
_entity.type
_entity.pdbx_description
1 polymer ?
#
loop_
_entity_poly.entity_id
_entity_poly.type
_entity_poly.pdbx_seq_one_letter_code
_entity_poly.pdbx_strand_id
1 'polypeptide(L)'
;MGQYLRKATIEDRDLLFQWANDPLVRKNSFSTAEIAYEEHVDWYNRVLDREDCIQYIYMDGEYPVGQARITLNGDSAEIGFSICEEMRSRGYGQKLMALISEKV
;
A
#
# COMPACT_ATOMS: atom_id res chain seq x y z
N MET A 1 6.05 9.39 -18.92
CA MET A 1 5.05 9.64 -18.03
C MET A 1 5.41 9.10 -16.71
N GLY A 2 5.14 9.80 -15.75
CA GLY A 2 5.76 9.59 -14.50
C GLY A 2 5.10 8.56 -13.64
N GLN A 3 5.87 8.16 -12.65
CA GLN A 3 5.38 7.41 -11.53
C GLN A 3 5.02 8.40 -10.44
N TYR A 4 3.96 8.11 -9.70
CA TYR A 4 3.48 9.00 -8.66
C TYR A 4 2.67 8.24 -7.63
N LEU A 5 2.47 8.87 -6.47
CA LEU A 5 1.60 8.35 -5.44
C LEU A 5 0.31 9.17 -5.44
N ARG A 6 -0.82 8.48 -5.43
CA ARG A 6 -2.11 9.12 -5.21
C ARG A 6 -2.73 8.56 -3.94
N LYS A 7 -3.54 9.34 -3.27
CA LYS A 7 -4.24 8.84 -2.09
C LYS A 7 -5.25 7.77 -2.50
N ALA A 8 -5.30 6.69 -1.75
CA ALA A 8 -6.27 5.65 -1.97
C ALA A 8 -7.66 6.13 -1.58
N THR A 9 -8.66 5.60 -2.27
CA THR A 9 -10.07 5.89 -2.00
C THR A 9 -10.81 4.60 -1.71
N ILE A 10 -12.09 4.71 -1.42
CA ILE A 10 -12.93 3.53 -1.18
C ILE A 10 -12.96 2.61 -2.41
N GLU A 11 -12.75 3.16 -3.60
CA GLU A 11 -12.76 2.38 -4.83
C GLU A 11 -11.54 1.46 -4.97
N ASP A 12 -10.48 1.71 -4.20
CA ASP A 12 -9.26 0.89 -4.23
C ASP A 12 -9.33 -0.30 -3.27
N ARG A 13 -10.42 -0.46 -2.52
CA ARG A 13 -10.55 -1.49 -1.49
C ARG A 13 -10.28 -2.89 -2.00
N ASP A 14 -10.88 -3.25 -3.12
CA ASP A 14 -10.76 -4.61 -3.64
C ASP A 14 -9.38 -4.89 -4.23
N LEU A 15 -8.79 -3.89 -4.87
CA LEU A 15 -7.41 -4.01 -5.35
C LEU A 15 -6.44 -4.25 -4.19
N LEU A 16 -6.58 -3.49 -3.13
CA LEU A 16 -5.72 -3.64 -1.95
C LEU A 16 -5.97 -4.97 -1.24
N PHE A 17 -7.21 -5.47 -1.29
CA PHE A 17 -7.52 -6.80 -0.77
C PHE A 17 -6.74 -7.87 -1.52
N GLN A 18 -6.75 -7.83 -2.85
CA GLN A 18 -6.00 -8.78 -3.66
C GLN A 18 -4.51 -8.72 -3.35
N TRP A 19 -3.96 -7.52 -3.25
CA TRP A 19 -2.53 -7.37 -2.98
C TRP A 19 -2.15 -7.83 -1.58
N ALA A 20 -3.02 -7.59 -0.59
CA ALA A 20 -2.75 -8.01 0.79
C ALA A 20 -2.71 -9.54 0.91
N ASN A 21 -3.43 -10.25 0.07
CA ASN A 21 -3.45 -11.72 0.07
C ASN A 21 -2.45 -12.35 -0.91
N ASP A 22 -1.60 -11.53 -1.53
CA ASP A 22 -0.49 -12.04 -2.33
C ASP A 22 0.36 -12.97 -1.46
N PRO A 23 0.72 -14.17 -1.93
CA PRO A 23 1.47 -15.14 -1.12
C PRO A 23 2.76 -14.59 -0.52
N LEU A 24 3.49 -13.77 -1.26
CA LEU A 24 4.73 -13.20 -0.75
C LEU A 24 4.46 -12.20 0.38
N VAL A 25 3.41 -11.38 0.24
CA VAL A 25 3.03 -10.42 1.27
C VAL A 25 2.62 -11.15 2.54
N ARG A 26 1.81 -12.20 2.42
CA ARG A 26 1.38 -13.00 3.58
C ARG A 26 2.56 -13.70 4.26
N LYS A 27 3.49 -14.20 3.47
CA LYS A 27 4.68 -14.87 4.00
C LYS A 27 5.53 -13.94 4.86
N ASN A 28 5.59 -12.66 4.51
CA ASN A 28 6.42 -11.68 5.20
C ASN A 28 5.66 -10.89 6.27
N SER A 29 4.41 -11.25 6.55
CA SER A 29 3.58 -10.58 7.55
C SER A 29 3.57 -11.36 8.86
N PHE A 30 3.15 -10.70 9.95
CA PHE A 30 3.02 -11.37 11.25
C PHE A 30 2.07 -12.55 11.19
N SER A 31 0.97 -12.42 10.45
CA SER A 31 0.07 -13.52 10.21
C SER A 31 0.19 -13.93 8.76
N THR A 32 0.48 -15.21 8.51
CA THR A 32 0.61 -15.75 7.15
C THR A 32 -0.73 -16.24 6.61
N ALA A 33 -1.77 -16.24 7.44
CA ALA A 33 -3.10 -16.66 7.02
C ALA A 33 -3.71 -15.67 6.04
N GLU A 34 -4.56 -16.16 5.15
CA GLU A 34 -5.32 -15.33 4.24
C GLU A 34 -6.23 -14.39 5.02
N ILE A 35 -6.37 -13.15 4.51
CA ILE A 35 -7.25 -12.17 5.12
C ILE A 35 -8.65 -12.36 4.56
N ALA A 36 -9.65 -12.48 5.44
CA ALA A 36 -11.04 -12.54 5.02
C ALA A 36 -11.50 -11.15 4.51
N TYR A 37 -12.36 -11.15 3.50
CA TYR A 37 -12.81 -9.92 2.87
C TYR A 37 -13.46 -8.96 3.87
N GLU A 38 -14.32 -9.46 4.74
CA GLU A 38 -15.00 -8.62 5.73
C GLU A 38 -14.01 -7.96 6.70
N GLU A 39 -12.98 -8.68 7.09
CA GLU A 39 -11.93 -8.12 7.96
C GLU A 39 -11.18 -7.00 7.24
N HIS A 40 -10.90 -7.20 5.96
CA HIS A 40 -10.23 -6.18 5.15
C HIS A 40 -11.10 -4.93 5.00
N VAL A 41 -12.38 -5.10 4.74
CA VAL A 41 -13.32 -3.98 4.59
C VAL A 41 -13.33 -3.14 5.87
N ASP A 42 -13.47 -3.78 7.03
CA ASP A 42 -13.50 -3.08 8.32
C ASP A 42 -12.19 -2.34 8.57
N TRP A 43 -11.06 -3.01 8.33
CA TRP A 43 -9.75 -2.41 8.50
C TRP A 43 -9.55 -1.22 7.57
N TYR A 44 -9.91 -1.38 6.29
CA TYR A 44 -9.72 -0.34 5.30
C TYR A 44 -10.56 0.90 5.61
N ASN A 45 -11.79 0.71 6.03
CA ASN A 45 -12.64 1.81 6.44
C ASN A 45 -12.02 2.58 7.60
N ARG A 46 -11.42 1.88 8.57
CA ARG A 46 -10.73 2.53 9.67
C ARG A 46 -9.50 3.30 9.21
N VAL A 47 -8.74 2.74 8.28
CA VAL A 47 -7.54 3.41 7.74
C VAL A 47 -7.92 4.71 7.02
N LEU A 48 -8.98 4.68 6.22
CA LEU A 48 -9.41 5.87 5.49
C LEU A 48 -9.87 7.00 6.41
N ASP A 49 -10.39 6.65 7.59
CA ASP A 49 -10.87 7.64 8.57
C ASP A 49 -9.77 8.15 9.50
N ARG A 50 -8.60 7.56 9.51
CA ARG A 50 -7.52 7.96 10.42
C ARG A 50 -6.82 9.20 9.90
N GLU A 51 -6.53 10.13 10.80
CA GLU A 51 -5.76 11.33 10.48
C GLU A 51 -4.26 11.08 10.51
N ASP A 52 -3.82 10.07 11.25
CA ASP A 52 -2.40 9.74 11.43
C ASP A 52 -1.89 8.71 10.43
N CYS A 53 -2.73 8.28 9.51
CA CYS A 53 -2.39 7.23 8.56
C CYS A 53 -2.87 7.59 7.16
N ILE A 54 -1.98 7.50 6.18
CA ILE A 54 -2.33 7.78 4.79
C ILE A 54 -1.98 6.56 3.96
N GLN A 55 -2.96 6.06 3.23
CA GLN A 55 -2.77 4.98 2.27
C GLN A 55 -2.64 5.57 0.88
N TYR A 56 -1.59 5.19 0.18
CA TYR A 56 -1.34 5.63 -1.19
C TYR A 56 -1.37 4.44 -2.14
N ILE A 57 -1.77 4.71 -3.38
CA ILE A 57 -1.58 3.80 -4.50
C ILE A 57 -0.41 4.33 -5.34
N TYR A 58 0.54 3.46 -5.62
CA TYR A 58 1.69 3.79 -6.45
C TYR A 58 1.31 3.52 -7.91
N MET A 59 1.37 4.57 -8.71
CA MET A 59 0.92 4.52 -10.10
C MET A 59 2.09 4.65 -11.06
N ASP A 60 2.01 3.95 -12.16
CA ASP A 60 2.89 4.17 -13.32
C ASP A 60 1.96 4.52 -14.48
N GLY A 61 1.85 5.83 -14.77
CA GLY A 61 0.83 6.30 -15.70
C GLY A 61 -0.56 5.98 -15.16
N GLU A 62 -1.32 5.20 -15.90
CA GLU A 62 -2.69 4.81 -15.53
C GLU A 62 -2.75 3.47 -14.79
N TYR A 63 -1.60 2.81 -14.58
CA TYR A 63 -1.57 1.47 -14.02
C TYR A 63 -1.15 1.48 -12.56
N PRO A 64 -1.96 0.91 -11.65
CA PRO A 64 -1.52 0.74 -10.27
C PRO A 64 -0.50 -0.38 -10.20
N VAL A 65 0.67 -0.10 -9.63
CA VAL A 65 1.77 -1.06 -9.56
C VAL A 65 2.19 -1.41 -8.13
N GLY A 66 1.65 -0.72 -7.15
CA GLY A 66 1.98 -1.00 -5.75
C GLY A 66 1.20 -0.11 -4.81
N GLN A 67 1.55 -0.19 -3.53
CA GLN A 67 0.91 0.62 -2.50
C GLN A 67 1.92 1.04 -1.46
N ALA A 68 1.60 2.09 -0.73
CA ALA A 68 2.39 2.54 0.41
C ALA A 68 1.45 3.08 1.49
N ARG A 69 1.75 2.78 2.74
CA ARG A 69 1.01 3.30 3.88
C ARG A 69 1.97 3.98 4.82
N ILE A 70 1.68 5.23 5.16
CA ILE A 70 2.49 6.03 6.06
C ILE A 70 1.67 6.29 7.32
N THR A 71 2.16 5.86 8.46
CA THR A 71 1.51 6.05 9.75
C THR A 71 2.40 6.94 10.62
N LEU A 72 1.87 8.05 11.09
CA LEU A 72 2.62 8.98 11.94
C LEU A 72 2.56 8.54 13.39
N ASN A 73 3.71 8.55 14.06
CA ASN A 73 3.89 8.07 15.43
C ASN A 73 4.72 9.11 16.19
N GLY A 74 4.09 10.23 16.57
CA GLY A 74 4.83 11.31 17.22
C GLY A 74 5.85 11.89 16.24
N ASP A 75 7.13 11.80 16.60
CA ASP A 75 8.22 12.33 15.78
C ASP A 75 8.70 11.39 14.68
N SER A 76 8.13 10.19 14.62
CA SER A 76 8.55 9.19 13.65
C SER A 76 7.40 8.80 12.73
N ALA A 77 7.74 8.13 11.64
CA ALA A 77 6.76 7.62 10.70
C ALA A 77 7.04 6.15 10.43
N GLU A 78 5.98 5.34 10.45
CA GLU A 78 6.05 3.95 10.07
C GLU A 78 5.62 3.83 8.62
N ILE A 79 6.44 3.16 7.81
CA ILE A 79 6.19 3.04 6.38
C ILE A 79 6.08 1.58 6.01
N GLY A 80 4.94 1.20 5.43
CA GLY A 80 4.75 -0.10 4.83
C GLY A 80 4.49 0.05 3.35
N PHE A 81 5.07 -0.82 2.54
CA PHE A 81 4.84 -0.75 1.09
C PHE A 81 5.00 -2.13 0.47
N SER A 82 4.41 -2.28 -0.72
CA SER A 82 4.60 -3.47 -1.53
C SER A 82 4.39 -3.14 -3.01
N ILE A 83 4.99 -3.96 -3.85
CA ILE A 83 4.82 -3.89 -5.31
C ILE A 83 3.99 -5.10 -5.71
N CYS A 84 3.04 -4.93 -6.63
CA CYS A 84 2.22 -6.04 -7.08
C CYS A 84 3.07 -7.10 -7.79
N GLU A 85 2.59 -8.34 -7.78
CA GLU A 85 3.34 -9.48 -8.24
C GLU A 85 3.88 -9.32 -9.67
N GLU A 86 3.06 -8.82 -10.57
CA GLU A 86 3.42 -8.67 -11.99
C GLU A 86 4.53 -7.66 -12.22
N MET A 87 4.74 -6.75 -11.27
CA MET A 87 5.68 -5.64 -11.44
C MET A 87 6.93 -5.76 -10.60
N ARG A 88 7.11 -6.86 -9.89
CA ARG A 88 8.30 -7.09 -9.08
C ARG A 88 9.52 -7.29 -9.96
N SER A 89 10.70 -6.99 -9.41
CA SER A 89 11.99 -7.14 -10.09
C SER A 89 12.20 -6.21 -11.29
N ARG A 90 11.47 -5.09 -11.32
CA ARG A 90 11.60 -4.09 -12.37
C ARG A 90 12.12 -2.74 -11.86
N GLY A 91 12.64 -2.72 -10.62
CA GLY A 91 13.19 -1.50 -10.04
C GLY A 91 12.15 -0.55 -9.45
N TYR A 92 10.88 -0.94 -9.38
CA TYR A 92 9.84 -0.09 -8.84
C TYR A 92 10.00 0.20 -7.35
N GLY A 93 10.55 -0.75 -6.60
CA GLY A 93 10.75 -0.55 -5.16
C GLY A 93 11.60 0.67 -4.84
N GLN A 94 12.72 0.85 -5.55
CA GLN A 94 13.60 2.00 -5.36
C GLN A 94 12.90 3.31 -5.72
N LYS A 95 12.16 3.31 -6.82
CA LYS A 95 11.41 4.49 -7.26
C LYS A 95 10.30 4.83 -6.27
N LEU A 96 9.64 3.82 -5.73
CA LEU A 96 8.60 4.01 -4.72
C LEU A 96 9.19 4.64 -3.45
N MET A 97 10.35 4.16 -3.00
CA MET A 97 11.00 4.74 -1.81
C MET A 97 11.34 6.20 -2.00
N ALA A 98 11.79 6.58 -3.19
CA ALA A 98 12.06 8.00 -3.49
C ALA A 98 10.79 8.84 -3.39
N LEU A 99 9.67 8.33 -3.91
CA LEU A 99 8.39 9.04 -3.84
C LEU A 99 7.88 9.13 -2.40
N ILE A 100 8.05 8.09 -1.60
CA ILE A 100 7.68 8.11 -0.19
C ILE A 100 8.48 9.17 0.56
N SER A 101 9.77 9.28 0.27
CA SER A 101 10.63 10.26 0.92
C SER A 101 10.16 11.70 0.69
N GLU A 102 9.53 11.97 -0.43
CA GLU A 102 8.96 13.30 -0.71
C GLU A 102 7.73 13.60 0.14
N LYS A 103 7.06 12.57 0.66
CA LYS A 103 5.83 12.73 1.46
C LYS A 103 6.09 12.82 2.96
N VAL A 104 7.27 12.45 3.42
CA VAL A 104 7.60 12.37 4.85
C VAL A 104 8.45 13.54 5.37
#